data_dd3a975bfd1887a513be7672553dec18
#
_entry.id   dd3a975bfd1887a513be7672553dec18
#
_cell.length_a   1.000
_cell.length_b   1.000
_cell.length_c   1.000
_cell.angle_alpha   90.00
_cell.angle_beta   90.00
_cell.angle_gamma   90.00
#
_symmetry.space_group_name_H-M   'P 1'
#
loop_
_entity.id
_entity.type
_entity.pdbx_description
1 polymer ?
#
loop_
_entity_poly.entity_id
_entity_poly.type
_entity_poly.pdbx_seq_one_letter_code
_entity_poly.pdbx_strand_id
1 'polypeptide(L)'
;RTVKLKGGCLHHDNGLLGACAYAKAEERKIRLLQSAGYNAVRISHYPPSLAMLKICDRLGMLLLDECFDVWRLGKVPMDYHLYFEDWWERDMEWMVKRDRNHPCVISYSIGNEIGERDGRNDGAAWSARLSEKIRSLDPTRFVLSAICGIFGEDTEVGTNFEANILEDKEDGWKEKTKDYAAPLDIVGYNYLNVRYEKDHEAFPDRVICA
;
A
#
# COMPACT_ATOMS: atom_id res chain seq x y z
N ARG A 1 -23.70 -6.20 5.98
CA ARG A 1 -23.49 -7.13 4.86
C ARG A 1 -22.01 -7.23 4.56
N THR A 2 -21.46 -8.44 4.55
CA THR A 2 -20.07 -8.69 4.18
C THR A 2 -19.85 -8.41 2.69
N VAL A 3 -18.78 -7.72 2.37
CA VAL A 3 -18.33 -7.46 0.99
C VAL A 3 -16.98 -8.12 0.80
N LYS A 4 -16.87 -9.00 -0.20
CA LYS A 4 -15.58 -9.57 -0.61
C LYS A 4 -14.92 -8.59 -1.59
N LEU A 5 -13.74 -8.11 -1.25
CA LEU A 5 -12.94 -7.32 -2.18
C LEU A 5 -12.37 -8.23 -3.27
N LYS A 6 -12.56 -7.80 -4.51
CA LYS A 6 -11.96 -8.41 -5.70
C LYS A 6 -11.26 -7.29 -6.44
N GLY A 7 -9.96 -7.21 -6.27
CA GLY A 7 -9.21 -6.06 -6.73
C GLY A 7 -7.79 -6.39 -7.18
N GLY A 8 -7.06 -5.35 -7.43
CA GLY A 8 -5.64 -5.37 -7.77
C GLY A 8 -5.06 -3.98 -7.79
N CYS A 9 -3.75 -3.92 -7.95
CA CYS A 9 -3.03 -2.65 -8.07
C CYS A 9 -3.31 -2.00 -9.41
N LEU A 10 -3.51 -0.68 -9.39
CA LEU A 10 -3.72 0.14 -10.57
C LEU A 10 -2.70 1.27 -10.59
N HIS A 11 -1.75 1.18 -11.50
CA HIS A 11 -0.69 2.16 -11.65
C HIS A 11 -1.14 3.42 -12.41
N HIS A 12 -0.37 4.51 -12.25
CA HIS A 12 -0.63 5.81 -12.86
C HIS A 12 -0.18 5.89 -14.31
N ASP A 13 -0.59 4.93 -15.11
CA ASP A 13 -0.26 4.89 -16.53
C ASP A 13 -1.47 4.61 -17.41
N ASN A 14 -1.43 5.04 -18.64
CA ASN A 14 -2.49 4.95 -19.63
C ASN A 14 -1.94 4.57 -21.01
N GLY A 15 -1.05 3.61 -21.08
CA GLY A 15 -0.44 3.20 -22.34
C GLY A 15 0.27 4.37 -23.04
N LEU A 16 -0.22 4.76 -24.22
CA LEU A 16 0.41 5.83 -25.01
C LEU A 16 0.28 7.24 -24.37
N LEU A 17 -0.57 7.40 -23.35
CA LEU A 17 -0.77 8.68 -22.67
C LEU A 17 0.20 8.92 -21.50
N GLY A 18 1.01 7.92 -21.16
CA GLY A 18 1.86 7.97 -19.99
C GLY A 18 1.05 8.16 -18.71
N ALA A 19 1.54 8.97 -17.77
CA ALA A 19 0.89 9.23 -16.50
C ALA A 19 -0.19 10.34 -16.54
N CYS A 20 -0.64 10.75 -17.73
CA CYS A 20 -1.67 11.79 -17.87
C CYS A 20 -3.04 11.26 -17.41
N ALA A 21 -3.61 11.94 -16.40
CA ALA A 21 -4.88 11.54 -15.78
C ALA A 21 -6.10 12.18 -16.48
N TYR A 22 -6.27 11.89 -17.75
CA TYR A 22 -7.48 12.32 -18.48
C TYR A 22 -8.70 11.55 -18.00
N ALA A 23 -9.77 12.25 -17.64
CA ALA A 23 -10.97 11.65 -17.04
C ALA A 23 -11.54 10.47 -17.86
N LYS A 24 -11.58 10.56 -19.19
CA LYS A 24 -12.05 9.44 -20.05
C LYS A 24 -11.12 8.23 -20.03
N ALA A 25 -9.82 8.45 -19.91
CA ALA A 25 -8.85 7.36 -19.82
C ALA A 25 -8.96 6.66 -18.46
N GLU A 26 -9.09 7.40 -17.36
CA GLU A 26 -9.35 6.87 -16.04
C GLU A 26 -10.67 6.10 -15.98
N GLU A 27 -11.74 6.65 -16.55
CA GLU A 27 -13.04 5.95 -16.61
C GLU A 27 -12.94 4.64 -17.41
N ARG A 28 -12.21 4.64 -18.51
CA ARG A 28 -12.00 3.42 -19.30
C ARG A 28 -11.32 2.33 -18.45
N LYS A 29 -10.28 2.64 -17.67
CA LYS A 29 -9.61 1.68 -16.79
C LYS A 29 -10.60 1.06 -15.80
N ILE A 30 -11.36 1.89 -15.10
CA ILE A 30 -12.33 1.41 -14.10
C ILE A 30 -13.43 0.56 -14.74
N ARG A 31 -13.98 0.96 -15.90
CA ARG A 31 -15.00 0.16 -16.58
C ARG A 31 -14.48 -1.19 -17.06
N LEU A 32 -13.24 -1.28 -17.54
CA LEU A 32 -12.61 -2.54 -17.92
C LEU A 32 -12.44 -3.47 -16.71
N LEU A 33 -11.99 -2.94 -15.57
CA LEU A 33 -11.87 -3.71 -14.34
C LEU A 33 -13.24 -4.21 -13.87
N GLN A 34 -14.25 -3.36 -13.87
CA GLN A 34 -15.62 -3.78 -13.51
C GLN A 34 -16.16 -4.86 -14.44
N SER A 35 -15.92 -4.76 -15.75
CA SER A 35 -16.34 -5.79 -16.71
C SER A 35 -15.65 -7.14 -16.48
N ALA A 36 -14.47 -7.14 -15.86
CA ALA A 36 -13.75 -8.32 -15.42
C ALA A 36 -14.15 -8.80 -14.01
N GLY A 37 -15.14 -8.15 -13.38
CA GLY A 37 -15.67 -8.53 -12.06
C GLY A 37 -14.95 -7.93 -10.86
N TYR A 38 -14.10 -6.94 -11.06
CA TYR A 38 -13.44 -6.20 -9.97
C TYR A 38 -14.41 -5.22 -9.31
N ASN A 39 -14.30 -5.07 -7.99
CA ASN A 39 -15.04 -4.09 -7.20
C ASN A 39 -14.14 -3.20 -6.33
N ALA A 40 -12.83 -3.42 -6.37
CA ALA A 40 -11.86 -2.64 -5.63
C ALA A 40 -10.57 -2.44 -6.43
N VAL A 41 -9.87 -1.34 -6.17
CA VAL A 41 -8.53 -1.06 -6.69
C VAL A 41 -7.65 -0.48 -5.59
N ARG A 42 -6.38 -0.82 -5.60
CA ARG A 42 -5.34 -0.13 -4.85
C ARG A 42 -4.58 0.77 -5.81
N ILE A 43 -4.53 2.06 -5.54
CA ILE A 43 -3.80 2.99 -6.38
C ILE A 43 -2.32 2.92 -6.04
N SER A 44 -1.52 2.58 -7.02
CA SER A 44 -0.10 2.24 -6.84
C SER A 44 0.80 3.31 -7.45
N HIS A 45 1.72 3.87 -6.72
CA HIS A 45 1.96 3.84 -5.28
C HIS A 45 2.01 5.27 -4.76
N TYR A 46 1.13 6.12 -5.27
CA TYR A 46 0.99 7.54 -5.00
C TYR A 46 -0.48 7.95 -5.04
N PRO A 47 -0.85 9.09 -4.47
CA PRO A 47 -2.25 9.53 -4.42
C PRO A 47 -2.92 9.58 -5.80
N PRO A 48 -4.18 9.13 -5.91
CA PRO A 48 -4.91 9.12 -7.16
C PRO A 48 -5.19 10.52 -7.71
N SER A 49 -5.46 10.61 -9.00
CA SER A 49 -6.00 11.84 -9.58
C SER A 49 -7.42 12.12 -9.08
N LEU A 50 -7.81 13.38 -9.02
CA LEU A 50 -9.22 13.76 -8.73
C LEU A 50 -10.22 13.16 -9.73
N ALA A 51 -9.79 12.94 -10.96
CA ALA A 51 -10.61 12.27 -11.97
C ALA A 51 -10.89 10.83 -11.56
N MET A 52 -9.86 10.09 -11.10
CA MET A 52 -9.99 8.72 -10.61
C MET A 52 -10.96 8.63 -9.43
N LEU A 53 -10.81 9.47 -8.42
CA LEU A 53 -11.69 9.50 -7.24
C LEU A 53 -13.17 9.72 -7.63
N LYS A 54 -13.45 10.76 -8.42
CA LYS A 54 -14.81 11.04 -8.91
C LYS A 54 -15.41 9.91 -9.73
N ILE A 55 -14.59 9.22 -10.50
CA ILE A 55 -15.02 8.08 -11.32
C ILE A 55 -15.33 6.88 -10.44
N CYS A 56 -14.46 6.58 -9.45
CA CYS A 56 -14.68 5.52 -8.49
C CYS A 56 -15.95 5.75 -7.67
N ASP A 57 -16.18 6.97 -7.17
CA ASP A 57 -17.43 7.34 -6.51
C ASP A 57 -18.66 7.08 -7.38
N ARG A 58 -18.63 7.57 -8.61
CA ARG A 58 -19.76 7.46 -9.54
C ARG A 58 -20.05 6.04 -10.00
N LEU A 59 -19.00 5.23 -10.18
CA LEU A 59 -19.10 3.86 -10.67
C LEU A 59 -19.20 2.81 -9.54
N GLY A 60 -18.99 3.22 -8.27
CA GLY A 60 -19.04 2.31 -7.13
C GLY A 60 -17.82 1.38 -7.04
N MET A 61 -16.66 1.81 -7.52
CA MET A 61 -15.39 1.10 -7.34
C MET A 61 -14.77 1.50 -6.01
N LEU A 62 -14.51 0.55 -5.12
CA LEU A 62 -13.83 0.80 -3.86
C LEU A 62 -12.35 1.09 -4.11
N LEU A 63 -11.75 1.95 -3.29
CA LEU A 63 -10.40 2.44 -3.50
C LEU A 63 -9.58 2.40 -2.21
N LEU A 64 -8.40 1.79 -2.30
CA LEU A 64 -7.34 1.88 -1.31
C LEU A 64 -6.38 2.98 -1.78
N ASP A 65 -6.34 4.07 -1.03
CA ASP A 65 -5.56 5.28 -1.34
C ASP A 65 -4.16 5.15 -0.76
N GLU A 66 -3.12 5.40 -1.54
CA GLU A 66 -1.74 5.18 -1.12
C GLU A 66 -0.87 6.40 -1.34
N CYS A 67 -0.02 6.74 -0.37
CA CYS A 67 0.79 7.94 -0.47
C CYS A 67 2.27 7.72 -0.77
N PHE A 68 2.90 6.63 -0.36
CA PHE A 68 4.35 6.49 -0.54
C PHE A 68 4.75 5.12 -1.09
N ASP A 69 5.64 5.12 -2.08
CA ASP A 69 6.34 3.93 -2.55
C ASP A 69 7.65 3.68 -1.79
N VAL A 70 8.22 4.72 -1.21
CA VAL A 70 9.43 4.67 -0.39
C VAL A 70 9.33 5.66 0.77
N TRP A 71 10.08 5.41 1.85
CA TRP A 71 10.28 6.40 2.91
C TRP A 71 11.70 6.96 2.85
N ARG A 72 12.55 6.65 3.82
CA ARG A 72 13.94 7.14 3.92
C ARG A 72 14.92 6.28 3.15
N LEU A 73 14.61 4.98 2.98
CA LEU A 73 15.38 4.09 2.11
C LEU A 73 14.79 4.11 0.70
N GLY A 74 15.56 4.63 -0.24
CA GLY A 74 15.16 4.67 -1.64
C GLY A 74 15.24 3.29 -2.30
N LYS A 75 14.38 3.06 -3.28
CA LYS A 75 14.44 1.92 -4.20
C LYS A 75 15.33 2.22 -5.41
N VAL A 76 15.40 3.49 -5.77
CA VAL A 76 16.26 4.00 -6.84
C VAL A 76 16.92 5.33 -6.43
N PRO A 77 18.04 5.74 -7.05
CA PRO A 77 18.80 6.90 -6.57
C PRO A 77 18.04 8.23 -6.56
N MET A 78 17.01 8.38 -7.40
CA MET A 78 16.30 9.64 -7.62
C MET A 78 14.80 9.51 -7.36
N ASP A 79 14.41 8.73 -6.38
CA ASP A 79 13.00 8.62 -5.98
C ASP A 79 12.62 9.55 -4.81
N TYR A 80 11.42 9.37 -4.28
CA TYR A 80 10.86 10.25 -3.25
C TYR A 80 11.62 10.23 -1.91
N HIS A 81 12.50 9.26 -1.66
CA HIS A 81 13.29 9.20 -0.41
C HIS A 81 14.10 10.49 -0.18
N LEU A 82 14.51 11.17 -1.27
CA LEU A 82 15.23 12.46 -1.20
C LEU A 82 14.41 13.57 -0.53
N TYR A 83 13.10 13.44 -0.52
CA TYR A 83 12.16 14.48 -0.06
C TYR A 83 11.35 14.01 1.15
N PHE A 84 11.36 12.72 1.47
CA PHE A 84 10.44 12.12 2.43
C PHE A 84 10.48 12.81 3.79
N GLU A 85 11.65 13.03 4.39
CA GLU A 85 11.76 13.61 5.73
C GLU A 85 11.18 15.03 5.84
N ASP A 86 11.33 15.83 4.78
CA ASP A 86 10.87 17.22 4.75
C ASP A 86 9.39 17.35 4.34
N TRP A 87 8.85 16.37 3.61
CA TRP A 87 7.57 16.53 2.92
C TRP A 87 6.48 15.53 3.31
N TRP A 88 6.82 14.41 3.96
CA TRP A 88 5.87 13.33 4.26
C TRP A 88 4.59 13.82 4.96
N GLU A 89 4.73 14.69 5.95
CA GLU A 89 3.60 15.15 6.75
C GLU A 89 2.65 16.01 5.93
N ARG A 90 3.20 16.92 5.16
CA ARG A 90 2.45 17.82 4.29
C ARG A 90 1.74 17.06 3.18
N ASP A 91 2.43 16.14 2.53
CA ASP A 91 1.90 15.39 1.40
C ASP A 91 0.80 14.42 1.84
N MET A 92 1.01 13.73 2.96
CA MET A 92 -0.01 12.88 3.58
C MET A 92 -1.23 13.69 4.02
N GLU A 93 -1.01 14.82 4.69
CA GLU A 93 -2.11 15.70 5.11
C GLU A 93 -2.91 16.20 3.91
N TRP A 94 -2.23 16.58 2.86
CA TRP A 94 -2.87 17.02 1.63
C TRP A 94 -3.72 15.90 1.00
N MET A 95 -3.19 14.69 0.88
CA MET A 95 -3.91 13.53 0.37
C MET A 95 -5.17 13.27 1.20
N VAL A 96 -5.03 13.07 2.51
CA VAL A 96 -6.18 12.71 3.37
C VAL A 96 -7.24 13.81 3.37
N LYS A 97 -6.85 15.09 3.49
CA LYS A 97 -7.81 16.21 3.47
C LYS A 97 -8.55 16.34 2.14
N ARG A 98 -7.89 16.05 1.04
CA ARG A 98 -8.50 16.05 -0.30
C ARG A 98 -9.48 14.90 -0.46
N ASP A 99 -9.11 13.70 0.01
CA ASP A 99 -9.74 12.46 -0.41
C ASP A 99 -10.76 11.89 0.61
N ARG A 100 -10.69 12.29 1.88
CA ARG A 100 -11.58 11.78 2.96
C ARG A 100 -13.09 11.94 2.72
N ASN A 101 -13.51 12.84 1.84
CA ASN A 101 -14.91 13.04 1.50
C ASN A 101 -15.36 12.21 0.28
N HIS A 102 -14.48 11.39 -0.29
CA HIS A 102 -14.81 10.47 -1.37
C HIS A 102 -15.27 9.13 -0.77
N PRO A 103 -16.55 8.72 -0.96
CA PRO A 103 -17.06 7.47 -0.41
C PRO A 103 -16.40 6.21 -0.99
N CYS A 104 -15.75 6.31 -2.14
CA CYS A 104 -14.99 5.19 -2.70
C CYS A 104 -13.75 4.84 -1.88
N VAL A 105 -13.14 5.80 -1.17
CA VAL A 105 -11.94 5.57 -0.35
C VAL A 105 -12.32 4.79 0.90
N ILE A 106 -11.78 3.58 1.05
CA ILE A 106 -12.08 2.68 2.18
C ILE A 106 -10.91 2.51 3.15
N SER A 107 -9.70 2.82 2.71
CA SER A 107 -8.49 2.76 3.53
C SER A 107 -7.40 3.65 2.97
N TYR A 108 -6.44 4.00 3.83
CA TYR A 108 -5.22 4.72 3.47
C TYR A 108 -4.00 3.82 3.65
N SER A 109 -3.16 3.73 2.65
CA SER A 109 -1.88 3.04 2.72
C SER A 109 -0.75 4.03 2.98
N ILE A 110 0.07 3.72 3.98
CA ILE A 110 1.23 4.54 4.36
C ILE A 110 2.50 4.14 3.62
N GLY A 111 2.48 3.06 2.86
CA GLY A 111 3.65 2.66 2.12
C GLY A 111 3.53 1.34 1.36
N ASN A 112 4.32 1.25 0.31
CA ASN A 112 4.47 0.05 -0.51
C ASN A 112 5.88 -0.51 -0.38
N GLU A 113 5.99 -1.75 0.08
CA GLU A 113 7.26 -2.50 0.10
C GLU A 113 8.42 -1.71 0.73
N ILE A 114 8.10 -1.04 1.83
CA ILE A 114 9.01 -0.15 2.53
C ILE A 114 10.22 -0.94 3.04
N GLY A 115 11.42 -0.46 2.74
CA GLY A 115 12.68 -1.11 3.12
C GLY A 115 12.85 -1.21 4.65
N GLU A 116 12.37 -0.19 5.37
CA GLU A 116 12.46 -0.08 6.83
C GLU A 116 11.54 -1.02 7.62
N ARG A 117 10.72 -1.84 6.96
CA ARG A 117 9.81 -2.81 7.60
C ARG A 117 10.50 -3.86 8.49
N ASP A 118 11.79 -4.03 8.30
CA ASP A 118 12.63 -4.97 9.06
C ASP A 118 13.26 -4.36 10.33
N GLY A 119 12.86 -3.15 10.70
CA GLY A 119 13.34 -2.42 11.87
C GLY A 119 14.49 -1.46 11.61
N ARG A 120 15.06 -1.43 10.39
CA ARG A 120 16.08 -0.44 10.02
C ARG A 120 15.51 0.97 10.04
N ASN A 121 16.39 1.94 10.24
CA ASN A 121 16.08 3.38 10.13
C ASN A 121 14.78 3.79 10.86
N ASP A 122 14.55 3.24 12.05
CA ASP A 122 13.37 3.51 12.88
C ASP A 122 12.03 3.20 12.19
N GLY A 123 12.00 2.18 11.32
CA GLY A 123 10.81 1.86 10.51
C GLY A 123 9.54 1.64 11.32
N ALA A 124 9.63 0.98 12.48
CA ALA A 124 8.48 0.80 13.38
C ALA A 124 7.96 2.14 13.93
N ALA A 125 8.86 3.04 14.34
CA ALA A 125 8.49 4.37 14.80
C ALA A 125 7.86 5.22 13.69
N TRP A 126 8.38 5.09 12.46
CA TRP A 126 7.80 5.74 11.30
C TRP A 126 6.42 5.19 10.96
N SER A 127 6.24 3.86 10.99
CA SER A 127 4.92 3.24 10.79
C SER A 127 3.90 3.77 11.79
N ALA A 128 4.27 3.86 13.06
CA ALA A 128 3.41 4.41 14.10
C ALA A 128 3.07 5.89 13.85
N ARG A 129 4.08 6.71 13.54
CA ARG A 129 3.92 8.15 13.26
C ARG A 129 2.99 8.42 12.08
N LEU A 130 3.19 7.71 10.97
CA LEU A 130 2.37 7.87 9.77
C LEU A 130 0.93 7.41 10.02
N SER A 131 0.75 6.29 10.72
CA SER A 131 -0.57 5.76 11.08
C SER A 131 -1.33 6.71 12.00
N GLU A 132 -0.67 7.27 13.01
CA GLU A 132 -1.26 8.27 13.91
C GLU A 132 -1.65 9.55 13.16
N LYS A 133 -0.79 10.02 12.26
CA LYS A 133 -1.10 11.19 11.42
C LYS A 133 -2.38 10.96 10.61
N ILE A 134 -2.51 9.82 9.92
CA ILE A 134 -3.74 9.50 9.18
C ILE A 134 -4.95 9.51 10.11
N ARG A 135 -4.90 8.80 11.24
CA ARG A 135 -6.02 8.73 12.19
C ARG A 135 -6.40 10.08 12.78
N SER A 136 -5.45 10.97 12.96
CA SER A 136 -5.71 12.34 13.41
C SER A 136 -6.49 13.18 12.38
N LEU A 137 -6.35 12.86 11.10
CA LEU A 137 -7.00 13.56 9.98
C LEU A 137 -8.33 12.92 9.58
N ASP A 138 -8.40 11.59 9.65
CA ASP A 138 -9.59 10.79 9.35
C ASP A 138 -9.60 9.49 10.18
N PRO A 139 -10.31 9.46 11.31
CA PRO A 139 -10.42 8.27 12.16
C PRO A 139 -11.44 7.24 11.65
N THR A 140 -12.05 7.46 10.49
CA THR A 140 -13.17 6.65 9.99
C THR A 140 -12.74 5.53 9.04
N ARG A 141 -11.48 5.52 8.62
CA ARG A 141 -10.94 4.57 7.65
C ARG A 141 -9.73 3.83 8.21
N PHE A 142 -9.52 2.64 7.66
CA PHE A 142 -8.40 1.78 8.05
C PHE A 142 -7.07 2.30 7.52
N VAL A 143 -6.01 2.06 8.28
CA VAL A 143 -4.63 2.32 7.87
C VAL A 143 -3.96 1.01 7.51
N LEU A 144 -3.31 0.98 6.36
CA LEU A 144 -2.57 -0.20 5.90
C LEU A 144 -1.16 0.17 5.41
N SER A 145 -0.31 -0.81 5.31
CA SER A 145 0.92 -0.79 4.53
C SER A 145 1.12 -2.14 3.86
N ALA A 146 1.59 -2.13 2.61
CA ALA A 146 1.90 -3.36 1.90
C ALA A 146 3.37 -3.72 2.09
N ILE A 147 3.61 -4.90 2.62
CA ILE A 147 4.95 -5.45 2.85
C ILE A 147 5.26 -6.57 1.85
N CYS A 148 6.54 -6.75 1.55
CA CYS A 148 7.02 -7.87 0.74
C CYS A 148 8.24 -8.52 1.37
N GLY A 149 8.53 -9.77 1.00
CA GLY A 149 9.69 -10.50 1.46
C GLY A 149 10.93 -10.41 0.56
N ILE A 150 10.82 -9.73 -0.59
CA ILE A 150 11.79 -9.79 -1.67
C ILE A 150 13.05 -8.97 -1.38
N PHE A 151 12.89 -7.84 -0.71
CA PHE A 151 13.97 -6.88 -0.47
C PHE A 151 14.51 -7.02 0.96
N GLY A 152 15.26 -8.10 1.22
CA GLY A 152 16.10 -8.22 2.42
C GLY A 152 17.53 -7.80 2.12
N GLU A 153 18.34 -7.53 3.15
CA GLU A 153 19.74 -7.10 3.01
C GLU A 153 20.61 -8.07 2.21
N ASP A 154 20.21 -9.35 2.10
CA ASP A 154 20.98 -10.43 1.49
C ASP A 154 20.47 -10.84 0.11
N THR A 155 19.50 -10.13 -0.46
CA THR A 155 18.99 -10.47 -1.79
C THR A 155 19.51 -9.52 -2.85
N GLU A 156 20.46 -9.99 -3.63
CA GLU A 156 20.70 -9.41 -4.96
C GLU A 156 19.39 -9.48 -5.76
N VAL A 157 18.96 -8.35 -6.28
CA VAL A 157 17.78 -8.26 -7.15
C VAL A 157 17.92 -9.26 -8.28
N GLY A 158 17.10 -10.30 -8.28
CA GLY A 158 17.05 -11.30 -9.35
C GLY A 158 17.51 -12.72 -9.02
N THR A 159 18.00 -13.00 -7.80
CA THR A 159 18.40 -14.35 -7.42
C THR A 159 17.47 -14.98 -6.40
N ASN A 160 16.81 -16.09 -6.80
CA ASN A 160 16.05 -17.02 -5.94
C ASN A 160 14.84 -16.42 -5.19
N PHE A 161 13.99 -15.70 -5.90
CA PHE A 161 12.71 -15.20 -5.40
C PHE A 161 11.88 -16.27 -4.64
N GLU A 162 11.73 -17.46 -5.22
CA GLU A 162 10.96 -18.55 -4.60
C GLU A 162 11.65 -19.17 -3.39
N ALA A 163 12.97 -19.32 -3.41
CA ALA A 163 13.70 -19.94 -2.32
C ALA A 163 13.68 -19.09 -1.03
N ASN A 164 13.84 -17.77 -1.15
CA ASN A 164 13.81 -16.87 0.00
C ASN A 164 12.43 -16.69 0.63
N ILE A 165 11.37 -16.89 -0.13
CA ILE A 165 9.99 -16.90 0.38
C ILE A 165 9.62 -18.23 1.01
N LEU A 166 10.09 -19.34 0.44
CA LEU A 166 9.77 -20.71 0.87
C LEU A 166 10.67 -21.23 2.00
N GLU A 167 11.92 -20.82 2.02
CA GLU A 167 12.84 -21.13 3.11
C GLU A 167 12.66 -20.14 4.26
N ASP A 168 11.70 -20.42 5.10
CA ASP A 168 11.53 -19.78 6.40
C ASP A 168 12.65 -20.27 7.34
N LYS A 169 13.88 -19.89 7.01
CA LYS A 169 15.02 -20.11 7.88
C LYS A 169 14.86 -19.19 9.07
N GLU A 170 14.28 -19.79 10.13
CA GLU A 170 14.21 -19.22 11.46
C GLU A 170 13.78 -17.74 11.52
N ASP A 171 12.51 -17.52 11.45
CA ASP A 171 11.70 -16.48 12.10
C ASP A 171 12.17 -15.03 12.15
N GLY A 172 13.18 -14.65 11.40
CA GLY A 172 13.54 -13.25 11.24
C GLY A 172 12.40 -12.41 10.67
N TRP A 173 11.53 -12.99 9.86
CA TRP A 173 10.34 -12.31 9.31
C TRP A 173 9.36 -11.85 10.39
N LYS A 174 9.00 -12.73 11.33
CA LYS A 174 8.05 -12.41 12.40
C LYS A 174 8.58 -11.28 13.26
N GLU A 175 9.79 -11.43 13.78
CA GLU A 175 10.43 -10.42 14.63
C GLU A 175 10.68 -9.11 13.87
N LYS A 176 11.13 -9.17 12.63
CA LYS A 176 11.40 -7.99 11.81
C LYS A 176 10.14 -7.20 11.43
N THR A 177 9.00 -7.86 11.23
CA THR A 177 7.77 -7.17 10.79
C THR A 177 6.79 -6.88 11.91
N LYS A 178 6.97 -7.46 13.10
CA LYS A 178 6.04 -7.35 14.21
C LYS A 178 5.76 -5.89 14.61
N ASP A 179 6.81 -5.16 14.94
CA ASP A 179 6.68 -3.80 15.44
C ASP A 179 6.28 -2.82 14.34
N TYR A 180 6.74 -3.05 13.12
CA TYR A 180 6.32 -2.28 11.95
C TYR A 180 4.81 -2.44 11.67
N ALA A 181 4.29 -3.65 11.78
CA ALA A 181 2.89 -3.96 11.51
C ALA A 181 1.95 -3.60 12.68
N ALA A 182 2.47 -3.47 13.90
CA ALA A 182 1.66 -3.23 15.10
C ALA A 182 0.70 -2.03 15.02
N PRO A 183 1.06 -0.87 14.45
CA PRO A 183 0.16 0.26 14.36
C PRO A 183 -0.84 0.18 13.20
N LEU A 184 -0.77 -0.83 12.34
CA LEU A 184 -1.63 -0.98 11.16
C LEU A 184 -2.94 -1.69 11.51
N ASP A 185 -4.03 -1.28 10.87
CA ASP A 185 -5.31 -2.00 10.94
C ASP A 185 -5.33 -3.18 9.96
N ILE A 186 -4.63 -3.05 8.84
CA ILE A 186 -4.52 -4.07 7.79
C ILE A 186 -3.06 -4.14 7.33
N VAL A 187 -2.53 -5.35 7.18
CA VAL A 187 -1.21 -5.56 6.59
C VAL A 187 -1.40 -6.13 5.18
N GLY A 188 -0.98 -5.35 4.19
CA GLY A 188 -0.97 -5.78 2.79
C GLY A 188 0.22 -6.74 2.55
N TYR A 189 -0.01 -7.86 1.87
CA TYR A 189 1.02 -8.84 1.57
C TYR A 189 1.27 -8.90 0.06
N ASN A 190 2.35 -8.28 -0.39
CA ASN A 190 2.80 -8.38 -1.78
C ASN A 190 3.65 -9.64 -1.96
N TYR A 191 3.25 -10.51 -2.88
CA TYR A 191 3.99 -11.75 -3.24
C TYR A 191 4.21 -12.75 -2.09
N LEU A 192 3.40 -12.69 -1.04
CA LEU A 192 3.58 -13.45 0.21
C LEU A 192 2.45 -14.46 0.46
N ASN A 193 1.78 -14.93 -0.58
CA ASN A 193 0.67 -15.88 -0.45
C ASN A 193 1.02 -17.15 0.32
N VAL A 194 2.28 -17.59 0.27
CA VAL A 194 2.77 -18.77 0.99
C VAL A 194 2.87 -18.57 2.51
N ARG A 195 2.75 -17.33 2.98
CA ARG A 195 2.87 -16.98 4.41
C ARG A 195 1.53 -16.77 5.12
N TYR A 196 0.42 -16.72 4.42
CA TYR A 196 -0.87 -16.32 5.01
C TYR A 196 -1.23 -17.17 6.23
N GLU A 197 -1.19 -18.49 6.11
CA GLU A 197 -1.54 -19.40 7.20
C GLU A 197 -0.55 -19.29 8.37
N LYS A 198 0.76 -19.35 8.10
CA LYS A 198 1.81 -19.25 9.12
C LYS A 198 1.78 -17.93 9.89
N ASP A 199 1.57 -16.82 9.18
CA ASP A 199 1.54 -15.51 9.81
C ASP A 199 0.22 -15.29 10.56
N HIS A 200 -0.89 -15.85 10.10
CA HIS A 200 -2.15 -15.84 10.84
C HIS A 200 -2.08 -16.67 12.12
N GLU A 201 -1.39 -17.82 12.11
CA GLU A 201 -1.10 -18.60 13.33
C GLU A 201 -0.23 -17.83 14.33
N ALA A 202 0.80 -17.13 13.83
CA ALA A 202 1.72 -16.36 14.66
C ALA A 202 1.11 -15.04 15.19
N PHE A 203 0.23 -14.44 14.42
CA PHE A 203 -0.44 -13.16 14.71
C PHE A 203 -1.94 -13.27 14.40
N PRO A 204 -2.73 -13.95 15.28
CA PRO A 204 -4.15 -14.22 15.00
C PRO A 204 -5.00 -12.98 14.77
N ASP A 205 -4.61 -11.86 15.37
CA ASP A 205 -5.32 -10.58 15.24
C ASP A 205 -4.90 -9.75 14.02
N ARG A 206 -3.88 -10.22 13.26
CA ARG A 206 -3.41 -9.51 12.07
C ARG A 206 -4.39 -9.70 10.92
N VAL A 207 -5.01 -8.62 10.48
CA VAL A 207 -5.82 -8.62 9.26
C VAL A 207 -4.90 -8.56 8.05
N ILE A 208 -4.89 -9.61 7.25
CA ILE A 208 -4.05 -9.72 6.05
C ILE A 208 -4.91 -9.42 4.81
N CYS A 209 -4.38 -8.58 3.94
CA CYS A 209 -4.93 -8.30 2.62
C CYS A 209 -3.88 -8.60 1.54
N ALA A 210 -4.25 -9.34 0.48
CA ALA A 210 -3.38 -9.66 -0.66
C ALA A 210 -3.65 -8.72 -1.83
#